data_d9aa5d0babf96ff5abf9ec2cd758229b
#
_entry.id   d9aa5d0babf96ff5abf9ec2cd758229b
#
_cell.length_a   1.000
_cell.length_b   1.000
_cell.length_c   1.000
_cell.angle_alpha   90.00
_cell.angle_beta   90.00
_cell.angle_gamma   90.00
#
_symmetry.space_group_name_H-M   'P 1'
#
loop_
_entity.id
_entity.type
_entity.pdbx_description
1 polymer ?
#
loop_
_entity_poly.entity_id
_entity_poly.type
_entity_poly.pdbx_seq_one_letter_code
_entity_poly.pdbx_strand_id
1 'polypeptide(L)'
;MGGLPERGAIALSRLSRLGFIDIRRTADPVRRRVRSRGVPTALADHEIFYTEDVYEASELVGKALAPNSLTLGEVGPSGFAASMHGVRFREVSLLYLDLHVAATLDIHKCGRYYAVHMPMNGRAVGGAAGQEFEANTIRALVTNPGDELQIRFDHDSPQLIVRIEQDALERYLTRLTGRMMTHRLVFSPSFDLANDAATRWHGAIQLLHTEVFHAGSLVQKGIGFGPLEEFCMSSLLMIQRNSYREQLVRDSGEPGRRAVRQSLDYIERNLSEPVTMGSIAEHVGVSVRSIQQGFKDELGVTPMAHLRERRLERVHEELTDAAAGDGVTVTEVAERWGFNHLGSFSVLYRKRWGESPSQTLHR
;
A
#
# COMPACT_ATOMS: atom_id res chain seq x y z
N MET A 1 2.18 -39.15 17.46
CA MET A 1 2.46 -38.14 18.51
C MET A 1 3.65 -37.30 18.06
N GLY A 2 3.50 -36.04 18.01
CA GLY A 2 4.63 -35.10 17.77
C GLY A 2 4.26 -34.06 16.70
N GLY A 3 3.77 -32.96 17.05
CA GLY A 3 4.32 -31.67 17.13
C GLY A 3 4.52 -30.94 15.79
N LEU A 4 3.45 -30.38 15.24
CA LEU A 4 3.51 -29.12 14.46
C LEU A 4 2.71 -28.11 15.26
N PRO A 5 3.30 -27.03 15.76
CA PRO A 5 3.01 -25.72 15.18
C PRO A 5 4.00 -24.58 15.58
N GLU A 6 5.26 -24.65 15.25
CA GLU A 6 6.16 -23.51 15.57
C GLU A 6 6.41 -22.54 14.40
N ARG A 7 6.11 -22.93 13.17
CA ARG A 7 6.37 -22.09 11.99
C ARG A 7 5.29 -21.02 11.74
N GLY A 8 4.08 -21.24 12.18
CA GLY A 8 3.00 -20.22 12.12
C GLY A 8 3.19 -19.05 13.09
N ALA A 9 3.78 -19.33 14.27
CA ALA A 9 4.06 -18.32 15.29
C ALA A 9 5.14 -17.32 14.87
N ILE A 10 6.12 -17.75 14.06
CA ILE A 10 7.20 -16.86 13.58
C ILE A 10 6.71 -15.90 12.50
N ALA A 11 5.78 -16.31 11.64
CA ALA A 11 5.14 -15.43 10.66
C ALA A 11 4.24 -14.38 11.33
N LEU A 12 3.47 -14.78 12.36
CA LEU A 12 2.64 -13.90 13.16
C LEU A 12 3.46 -12.89 13.99
N SER A 13 4.63 -13.29 14.52
CA SER A 13 5.51 -12.40 15.27
C SER A 13 6.20 -11.34 14.39
N ARG A 14 6.39 -11.59 13.10
CA ARG A 14 6.87 -10.60 12.14
C ARG A 14 5.79 -9.64 11.67
N LEU A 15 4.53 -10.07 11.63
CA LEU A 15 3.38 -9.23 11.30
C LEU A 15 2.97 -8.31 12.47
N SER A 16 3.18 -8.73 13.72
CA SER A 16 2.93 -7.89 14.90
C SER A 16 3.90 -6.70 15.01
N ARG A 17 5.11 -6.80 14.46
CA ARG A 17 6.08 -5.70 14.39
C ARG A 17 5.73 -4.63 13.35
N LEU A 18 4.74 -4.87 12.50
CA LEU A 18 4.27 -3.93 11.46
C LEU A 18 3.09 -3.04 11.93
N GLY A 19 2.86 -2.92 13.24
CA GLY A 19 1.94 -1.93 13.80
C GLY A 19 0.46 -2.32 13.78
N PHE A 20 0.10 -3.60 13.57
CA PHE A 20 -1.24 -4.11 13.85
C PHE A 20 -1.30 -4.63 15.29
N ILE A 21 -2.26 -4.13 16.06
CA ILE A 21 -2.43 -4.42 17.48
C ILE A 21 -2.71 -5.91 17.68
N ASP A 22 -1.87 -6.60 18.47
CA ASP A 22 -2.12 -7.96 18.96
C ASP A 22 -3.21 -7.91 20.04
N ILE A 23 -4.47 -8.13 19.65
CA ILE A 23 -5.58 -8.30 20.60
C ILE A 23 -5.95 -9.79 20.65
N ARG A 24 -5.21 -10.54 21.47
CA ARG A 24 -5.60 -11.88 21.85
C ARG A 24 -6.75 -11.80 22.87
N ARG A 25 -7.98 -11.75 22.40
CA ARG A 25 -9.15 -12.11 23.22
C ARG A 25 -9.66 -13.47 22.76
N THR A 26 -9.63 -14.45 23.65
CA THR A 26 -10.29 -15.75 23.49
C THR A 26 -11.78 -15.53 23.25
N ALA A 27 -12.22 -15.68 22.01
CA ALA A 27 -13.61 -15.46 21.63
C ALA A 27 -14.41 -16.77 21.73
N ASP A 28 -15.62 -16.68 22.27
CA ASP A 28 -16.66 -17.70 22.29
C ASP A 28 -16.93 -18.19 20.84
N PRO A 29 -16.95 -19.51 20.57
CA PRO A 29 -17.17 -20.07 19.23
C PRO A 29 -18.53 -19.67 18.60
N VAL A 30 -19.55 -19.36 19.38
CA VAL A 30 -20.84 -18.88 18.87
C VAL A 30 -20.72 -17.45 18.34
N ARG A 31 -20.01 -16.58 19.05
CA ARG A 31 -19.70 -15.21 18.60
C ARG A 31 -18.83 -15.18 17.34
N ARG A 32 -17.89 -16.12 17.20
CA ARG A 32 -17.02 -16.24 16.02
C ARG A 32 -17.83 -16.51 14.73
N ARG A 33 -18.89 -17.31 14.78
CA ARG A 33 -19.79 -17.58 13.63
C ARG A 33 -20.58 -16.35 13.18
N VAL A 34 -21.04 -15.52 14.11
CA VAL A 34 -21.78 -14.28 13.79
C VAL A 34 -20.83 -13.22 13.22
N ARG A 35 -19.60 -13.13 13.76
CA ARG A 35 -18.55 -12.19 13.37
C ARG A 35 -18.02 -12.39 11.95
N SER A 36 -18.01 -13.62 11.45
CA SER A 36 -17.44 -13.95 10.14
C SER A 36 -18.45 -13.97 9.00
N ARG A 37 -19.74 -13.64 9.29
CA ARG A 37 -20.79 -13.63 8.26
C ARG A 37 -20.54 -12.49 7.27
N GLY A 38 -20.33 -12.85 5.98
CA GLY A 38 -20.03 -11.88 4.91
C GLY A 38 -18.54 -11.54 4.73
N VAL A 39 -17.67 -11.90 5.67
CA VAL A 39 -16.22 -11.67 5.52
C VAL A 39 -15.68 -12.55 4.38
N PRO A 40 -14.88 -11.99 3.44
CA PRO A 40 -14.19 -12.79 2.44
C PRO A 40 -13.36 -13.90 3.09
N THR A 41 -13.46 -15.13 2.58
CA THR A 41 -12.85 -16.33 3.18
C THR A 41 -11.35 -16.12 3.49
N ALA A 42 -10.61 -15.44 2.59
CA ALA A 42 -9.19 -15.16 2.82
C ALA A 42 -8.91 -14.23 4.00
N LEU A 43 -9.86 -13.40 4.41
CA LEU A 43 -9.69 -12.46 5.51
C LEU A 43 -10.32 -12.96 6.82
N ALA A 44 -11.04 -14.07 6.80
CA ALA A 44 -11.78 -14.57 7.97
C ALA A 44 -10.88 -14.83 9.19
N ASP A 45 -9.65 -15.29 8.96
CA ASP A 45 -8.66 -15.57 10.02
C ASP A 45 -7.78 -14.36 10.37
N HIS A 46 -8.02 -13.19 9.73
CA HIS A 46 -7.24 -11.98 9.88
C HIS A 46 -8.07 -10.86 10.54
N GLU A 47 -8.78 -11.17 11.63
CA GLU A 47 -9.51 -10.17 12.40
C GLU A 47 -8.57 -9.15 13.03
N ILE A 48 -8.77 -7.86 12.68
CA ILE A 48 -8.07 -6.73 13.28
C ILE A 48 -8.80 -6.32 14.56
N PHE A 49 -10.11 -6.15 14.47
CA PHE A 49 -10.95 -5.90 15.63
C PHE A 49 -12.42 -6.35 15.43
N TYR A 50 -13.09 -6.55 16.54
CA TYR A 50 -14.55 -6.58 16.68
C TYR A 50 -14.92 -5.79 17.93
N THR A 51 -15.90 -4.90 17.82
CA THR A 51 -16.42 -4.15 18.96
C THR A 51 -17.90 -3.85 18.81
N GLU A 52 -18.56 -3.66 19.94
CA GLU A 52 -19.95 -3.21 20.05
C GLU A 52 -20.02 -1.77 20.59
N ASP A 53 -18.84 -1.11 20.78
CA ASP A 53 -18.73 0.28 21.22
C ASP A 53 -18.39 1.19 20.04
N VAL A 54 -19.18 2.24 19.85
CA VAL A 54 -19.08 3.18 18.73
C VAL A 54 -17.79 4.00 18.79
N TYR A 55 -17.38 4.41 20.00
CA TYR A 55 -16.17 5.23 20.18
C TYR A 55 -14.92 4.38 19.94
N GLU A 56 -14.92 3.15 20.48
CA GLU A 56 -13.84 2.19 20.20
C GLU A 56 -13.75 1.87 18.71
N ALA A 57 -14.89 1.68 18.02
CA ALA A 57 -14.94 1.45 16.57
C ALA A 57 -14.31 2.62 15.80
N SER A 58 -14.69 3.87 16.11
CA SER A 58 -14.13 5.06 15.49
C SER A 58 -12.61 5.14 15.68
N GLU A 59 -12.12 4.88 16.91
CA GLU A 59 -10.69 4.89 17.21
C GLU A 59 -9.94 3.80 16.42
N LEU A 60 -10.46 2.58 16.38
CA LEU A 60 -9.83 1.44 15.70
C LEU A 60 -9.84 1.60 14.17
N VAL A 61 -10.96 2.08 13.59
CA VAL A 61 -11.02 2.47 12.18
C VAL A 61 -10.01 3.60 11.90
N GLY A 62 -9.90 4.56 12.82
CA GLY A 62 -8.95 5.67 12.73
C GLY A 62 -7.50 5.23 12.66
N LYS A 63 -7.12 4.20 13.42
CA LYS A 63 -5.77 3.60 13.38
C LYS A 63 -5.49 2.87 12.06
N ALA A 64 -6.51 2.21 11.48
CA ALA A 64 -6.35 1.44 10.24
C ALA A 64 -6.39 2.32 8.98
N LEU A 65 -7.18 3.38 8.99
CA LEU A 65 -7.38 4.29 7.85
C LEU A 65 -6.91 5.71 8.19
N ALA A 66 -7.80 6.52 8.76
CA ALA A 66 -7.48 7.90 9.13
C ALA A 66 -8.37 8.34 10.31
N PRO A 67 -7.95 9.32 11.12
CA PRO A 67 -8.78 9.89 12.18
C PRO A 67 -10.15 10.27 11.64
N ASN A 68 -11.18 9.82 12.33
CA ASN A 68 -12.56 9.94 11.87
C ASN A 68 -13.53 10.16 13.03
N SER A 69 -14.75 10.51 12.71
CA SER A 69 -15.91 10.41 13.62
C SER A 69 -16.95 9.48 12.99
N LEU A 70 -17.55 8.64 13.82
CA LEU A 70 -18.57 7.67 13.42
C LEU A 70 -19.92 8.08 14.03
N THR A 71 -20.91 8.33 13.17
CA THR A 71 -22.30 8.62 13.58
C THR A 71 -23.19 7.49 13.11
N LEU A 72 -23.97 6.92 14.01
CA LEU A 72 -24.89 5.83 13.68
C LEU A 72 -26.21 6.39 13.12
N GLY A 73 -26.77 5.67 12.15
CA GLY A 73 -28.15 5.80 11.72
C GLY A 73 -29.10 5.08 12.70
N GLU A 74 -30.21 4.58 12.19
CA GLU A 74 -31.14 3.78 12.99
C GLU A 74 -30.49 2.47 13.39
N VAL A 75 -30.45 2.23 14.71
CA VAL A 75 -29.91 0.99 15.28
C VAL A 75 -31.09 0.06 15.58
N GLY A 76 -31.11 -1.07 14.90
CA GLY A 76 -32.13 -2.10 15.11
C GLY A 76 -31.98 -2.83 16.46
N PRO A 77 -32.86 -3.81 16.74
CA PRO A 77 -32.89 -4.58 18.01
C PRO A 77 -31.56 -5.32 18.30
N SER A 78 -30.76 -5.60 17.27
CA SER A 78 -29.48 -6.31 17.41
C SER A 78 -28.36 -5.44 17.99
N GLY A 79 -28.59 -4.13 18.14
CA GLY A 79 -27.57 -3.20 18.59
C GLY A 79 -26.55 -2.85 17.50
N PHE A 80 -25.52 -2.09 17.89
CA PHE A 80 -24.38 -1.76 17.06
C PHE A 80 -23.28 -2.83 17.18
N ALA A 81 -22.67 -3.16 16.08
CA ALA A 81 -21.40 -3.88 16.06
C ALA A 81 -20.55 -3.39 14.88
N ALA A 82 -19.25 -3.40 15.04
CA ALA A 82 -18.29 -3.13 13.97
C ALA A 82 -17.19 -4.19 13.98
N SER A 83 -16.77 -4.60 12.78
CA SER A 83 -15.66 -5.52 12.61
C SER A 83 -14.77 -5.10 11.48
N MET A 84 -13.47 -5.31 11.64
CA MET A 84 -12.49 -5.13 10.58
C MET A 84 -11.59 -6.36 10.51
N HIS A 85 -11.38 -6.81 9.29
CA HIS A 85 -10.43 -7.85 8.96
C HIS A 85 -9.45 -7.31 7.93
N GLY A 86 -8.20 -7.78 7.90
CA GLY A 86 -7.29 -7.29 6.88
C GLY A 86 -5.90 -7.87 6.94
N VAL A 87 -5.22 -7.74 5.80
CA VAL A 87 -3.83 -8.10 5.61
C VAL A 87 -3.10 -6.92 4.99
N ARG A 88 -1.96 -6.61 5.54
CA ARG A 88 -1.01 -5.68 4.93
C ARG A 88 0.11 -6.49 4.28
N PHE A 89 0.34 -6.24 3.00
CA PHE A 89 1.55 -6.66 2.29
C PHE A 89 2.68 -5.68 2.65
N ARG A 90 3.42 -5.14 1.70
CA ARG A 90 4.43 -4.10 1.97
C ARG A 90 3.82 -2.70 1.83
N GLU A 91 3.26 -2.45 0.64
CA GLU A 91 2.77 -1.13 0.21
C GLU A 91 1.26 -1.13 -0.05
N VAL A 92 0.64 -2.31 -0.10
CA VAL A 92 -0.78 -2.51 -0.33
C VAL A 92 -1.40 -3.21 0.87
N SER A 93 -2.60 -2.78 1.26
CA SER A 93 -3.40 -3.47 2.28
C SER A 93 -4.76 -3.84 1.71
N LEU A 94 -5.24 -5.01 2.05
CA LEU A 94 -6.59 -5.49 1.76
C LEU A 94 -7.35 -5.52 3.07
N LEU A 95 -8.38 -4.68 3.20
CA LEU A 95 -9.19 -4.53 4.42
C LEU A 95 -10.65 -4.85 4.12
N TYR A 96 -11.32 -5.44 5.07
CA TYR A 96 -12.77 -5.61 5.07
C TYR A 96 -13.32 -4.92 6.31
N LEU A 97 -14.23 -3.98 6.12
CA LEU A 97 -14.91 -3.23 7.19
C LEU A 97 -16.40 -3.48 7.11
N ASP A 98 -17.01 -3.90 8.21
CA ASP A 98 -18.45 -4.02 8.36
C ASP A 98 -18.89 -3.30 9.64
N LEU A 99 -19.82 -2.37 9.51
CA LEU A 99 -20.40 -1.61 10.61
C LEU A 99 -21.70 -2.22 11.11
N HIS A 100 -22.25 -3.23 10.41
CA HIS A 100 -23.49 -3.95 10.70
C HIS A 100 -24.75 -3.09 10.86
N VAL A 101 -24.66 -1.78 10.71
CA VAL A 101 -25.75 -0.79 10.77
C VAL A 101 -25.52 0.31 9.73
N ALA A 102 -26.58 1.07 9.42
CA ALA A 102 -26.40 2.32 8.69
C ALA A 102 -25.58 3.30 9.54
N ALA A 103 -24.57 3.89 8.93
CA ALA A 103 -23.66 4.79 9.63
C ALA A 103 -23.04 5.84 8.69
N THR A 104 -22.59 6.93 9.27
CA THR A 104 -21.79 7.95 8.58
C THR A 104 -20.40 8.00 9.18
N LEU A 105 -19.39 7.86 8.33
CA LEU A 105 -17.98 7.99 8.67
C LEU A 105 -17.47 9.30 8.10
N ASP A 106 -17.09 10.23 8.97
CA ASP A 106 -16.50 11.52 8.60
C ASP A 106 -14.99 11.47 8.81
N ILE A 107 -14.23 11.62 7.73
CA ILE A 107 -12.77 11.68 7.70
C ILE A 107 -12.35 13.09 7.31
N HIS A 108 -11.88 13.88 8.28
CA HIS A 108 -11.47 15.26 8.02
C HIS A 108 -10.25 15.38 7.10
N LYS A 109 -9.40 14.36 7.09
CA LYS A 109 -8.24 14.31 6.21
C LYS A 109 -7.78 12.88 6.02
N CYS A 110 -7.90 12.37 4.80
CA CYS A 110 -7.32 11.09 4.44
C CYS A 110 -5.81 11.09 4.62
N GLY A 111 -5.24 9.96 5.06
CA GLY A 111 -3.81 9.79 5.26
C GLY A 111 -3.01 9.80 3.97
N ARG A 112 -1.73 9.46 4.04
CA ARG A 112 -0.82 9.37 2.88
C ARG A 112 -1.02 8.07 2.10
N TYR A 113 -2.24 7.81 1.65
CA TYR A 113 -2.60 6.62 0.88
C TYR A 113 -3.72 6.93 -0.10
N TYR A 114 -3.82 6.12 -1.14
CA TYR A 114 -5.00 6.00 -2.00
C TYR A 114 -5.82 4.82 -1.51
N ALA A 115 -7.15 4.93 -1.53
CA ALA A 115 -7.99 3.81 -1.19
C ALA A 115 -9.13 3.62 -2.21
N VAL A 116 -9.45 2.36 -2.50
CA VAL A 116 -10.59 1.95 -3.32
C VAL A 116 -11.57 1.24 -2.42
N HIS A 117 -12.71 1.86 -2.17
CA HIS A 117 -13.80 1.35 -1.34
C HIS A 117 -14.83 0.64 -2.22
N MET A 118 -14.98 -0.65 -2.04
CA MET A 118 -15.88 -1.51 -2.82
C MET A 118 -16.95 -2.10 -1.92
N PRO A 119 -18.20 -1.62 -1.97
CA PRO A 119 -19.30 -2.29 -1.27
C PRO A 119 -19.45 -3.74 -1.75
N MET A 120 -19.43 -4.68 -0.82
CA MET A 120 -19.66 -6.10 -1.10
C MET A 120 -21.15 -6.44 -1.20
N ASN A 121 -21.98 -5.60 -0.58
CA ASN A 121 -23.42 -5.60 -0.63
C ASN A 121 -23.95 -4.19 -0.38
N GLY A 122 -25.25 -3.95 -0.60
CA GLY A 122 -25.86 -2.65 -0.36
C GLY A 122 -25.20 -1.51 -1.15
N ARG A 123 -25.19 -0.32 -0.57
CA ARG A 123 -24.56 0.86 -1.15
C ARG A 123 -23.94 1.75 -0.08
N ALA A 124 -23.02 2.58 -0.53
CA ALA A 124 -22.50 3.69 0.25
C ALA A 124 -22.54 4.97 -0.61
N VAL A 125 -22.70 6.12 0.03
CA VAL A 125 -22.62 7.42 -0.65
C VAL A 125 -21.44 8.17 -0.06
N GLY A 126 -20.42 8.41 -0.88
CA GLY A 126 -19.26 9.20 -0.50
C GLY A 126 -19.38 10.63 -0.99
N GLY A 127 -19.03 11.61 -0.13
CA GLY A 127 -18.93 13.02 -0.48
C GLY A 127 -17.47 13.47 -0.45
N ALA A 128 -16.97 14.00 -1.57
CA ALA A 128 -15.65 14.58 -1.66
C ALA A 128 -15.71 15.88 -2.48
N ALA A 129 -15.05 16.94 -2.02
CA ALA A 129 -15.01 18.26 -2.71
C ALA A 129 -16.40 18.81 -3.08
N GLY A 130 -17.41 18.59 -2.25
CA GLY A 130 -18.78 19.08 -2.45
C GLY A 130 -19.61 18.31 -3.48
N GLN A 131 -19.12 17.17 -3.96
CA GLN A 131 -19.84 16.25 -4.85
C GLN A 131 -20.13 14.93 -4.15
N GLU A 132 -21.32 14.39 -4.37
CA GLU A 132 -21.70 13.07 -3.88
C GLU A 132 -21.50 12.00 -4.95
N PHE A 133 -20.97 10.85 -4.53
CA PHE A 133 -20.72 9.69 -5.38
C PHE A 133 -21.34 8.46 -4.75
N GLU A 134 -22.19 7.78 -5.49
CA GLU A 134 -22.72 6.49 -5.06
C GLU A 134 -21.75 5.37 -5.38
N ALA A 135 -21.46 4.54 -4.38
CA ALA A 135 -20.73 3.29 -4.51
C ALA A 135 -21.67 2.11 -4.21
N ASN A 136 -21.53 1.03 -4.97
CA ASN A 136 -22.27 -0.21 -4.83
C ASN A 136 -21.45 -1.37 -5.40
N THR A 137 -22.01 -2.55 -5.56
CA THR A 137 -21.29 -3.75 -6.02
C THR A 137 -20.68 -3.63 -7.42
N ILE A 138 -21.10 -2.67 -8.22
CA ILE A 138 -20.58 -2.41 -9.58
C ILE A 138 -19.90 -1.04 -9.72
N ARG A 139 -19.80 -0.28 -8.64
CA ARG A 139 -19.16 1.04 -8.62
C ARG A 139 -18.45 1.28 -7.31
N ALA A 140 -17.14 1.45 -7.37
CA ALA A 140 -16.32 1.76 -6.21
C ALA A 140 -16.14 3.27 -6.02
N LEU A 141 -15.79 3.67 -4.79
CA LEU A 141 -15.32 5.01 -4.45
C LEU A 141 -13.80 4.99 -4.32
N VAL A 142 -13.12 5.92 -4.99
CA VAL A 142 -11.68 6.11 -4.86
C VAL A 142 -11.40 7.40 -4.08
N THR A 143 -10.54 7.31 -3.08
CA THR A 143 -10.11 8.44 -2.25
C THR A 143 -8.63 8.71 -2.46
N ASN A 144 -8.26 9.99 -2.47
CA ASN A 144 -6.90 10.45 -2.65
C ASN A 144 -6.29 10.87 -1.30
N PRO A 145 -4.95 10.87 -1.17
CA PRO A 145 -4.29 11.39 0.03
C PRO A 145 -4.73 12.82 0.34
N GLY A 146 -5.09 13.07 1.60
CA GLY A 146 -5.48 14.40 2.07
C GLY A 146 -6.87 14.87 1.67
N ASP A 147 -7.68 14.05 1.00
CA ASP A 147 -9.09 14.38 0.76
C ASP A 147 -9.85 14.47 2.09
N GLU A 148 -10.81 15.38 2.15
CA GLU A 148 -11.88 15.35 3.14
C GLU A 148 -12.98 14.45 2.62
N LEU A 149 -13.44 13.52 3.43
CA LEU A 149 -14.33 12.47 3.00
C LEU A 149 -15.43 12.21 4.01
N GLN A 150 -16.67 12.24 3.56
CA GLN A 150 -17.79 11.71 4.30
C GLN A 150 -18.35 10.51 3.55
N ILE A 151 -18.48 9.37 4.22
CA ILE A 151 -19.10 8.17 3.64
C ILE A 151 -20.32 7.80 4.48
N ARG A 152 -21.48 7.75 3.85
CA ARG A 152 -22.72 7.22 4.42
C ARG A 152 -22.93 5.79 3.94
N PHE A 153 -22.95 4.84 4.86
CA PHE A 153 -23.19 3.44 4.61
C PHE A 153 -24.67 3.13 4.84
N ASP A 154 -25.29 2.41 3.92
CA ASP A 154 -26.59 1.79 4.18
C ASP A 154 -26.44 0.64 5.18
N HIS A 155 -27.57 0.20 5.74
CA HIS A 155 -27.63 -1.03 6.52
C HIS A 155 -27.17 -2.21 5.64
N ASP A 156 -26.29 -3.06 6.15
CA ASP A 156 -25.72 -4.20 5.40
C ASP A 156 -24.91 -3.78 4.16
N SER A 157 -23.98 -2.84 4.35
CA SER A 157 -23.06 -2.38 3.29
C SER A 157 -21.59 -2.57 3.70
N PRO A 158 -21.13 -3.83 3.89
CA PRO A 158 -19.73 -4.09 4.19
C PRO A 158 -18.83 -3.69 3.02
N GLN A 159 -17.64 -3.20 3.34
CA GLN A 159 -16.69 -2.66 2.39
C GLN A 159 -15.44 -3.53 2.28
N LEU A 160 -15.08 -3.90 1.06
CA LEU A 160 -13.72 -4.34 0.75
C LEU A 160 -12.90 -3.12 0.33
N ILE A 161 -11.80 -2.85 1.03
CA ILE A 161 -10.99 -1.65 0.83
C ILE A 161 -9.58 -2.08 0.41
N VAL A 162 -9.14 -1.59 -0.73
CA VAL A 162 -7.74 -1.69 -1.16
C VAL A 162 -7.06 -0.38 -0.86
N ARG A 163 -6.15 -0.38 0.10
CA ARG A 163 -5.34 0.77 0.48
C ARG A 163 -3.94 0.63 -0.12
N ILE A 164 -3.45 1.66 -0.78
CA ILE A 164 -2.13 1.71 -1.42
C ILE A 164 -1.38 2.92 -0.88
N GLU A 165 -0.19 2.72 -0.34
CA GLU A 165 0.63 3.81 0.18
C GLU A 165 0.96 4.83 -0.92
N GLN A 166 0.82 6.12 -0.60
CA GLN A 166 0.99 7.22 -1.57
C GLN A 166 2.36 7.14 -2.25
N ASP A 167 3.42 7.08 -1.46
CA ASP A 167 4.78 7.12 -1.97
C ASP A 167 5.07 5.91 -2.88
N ALA A 168 4.48 4.75 -2.59
CA ALA A 168 4.63 3.55 -3.40
C ALA A 168 3.98 3.70 -4.78
N LEU A 169 2.74 4.17 -4.83
CA LEU A 169 2.02 4.36 -6.09
C LEU A 169 2.66 5.46 -6.95
N GLU A 170 3.11 6.54 -6.34
CA GLU A 170 3.78 7.65 -7.02
C GLU A 170 5.17 7.26 -7.54
N ARG A 171 5.94 6.48 -6.76
CA ARG A 171 7.20 5.87 -7.24
C ARG A 171 6.92 4.93 -8.42
N TYR A 172 5.89 4.09 -8.30
CA TYR A 172 5.52 3.17 -9.37
C TYR A 172 5.10 3.91 -10.65
N LEU A 173 4.32 5.00 -10.53
CA LEU A 173 3.93 5.86 -11.65
C LEU A 173 5.17 6.48 -12.34
N THR A 174 6.11 7.03 -11.56
CA THR A 174 7.39 7.57 -12.07
C THR A 174 8.17 6.51 -12.85
N ARG A 175 8.25 5.29 -12.31
CA ARG A 175 8.91 4.18 -12.97
C ARG A 175 8.17 3.73 -14.24
N LEU A 176 6.84 3.70 -14.20
CA LEU A 176 6.01 3.29 -15.33
C LEU A 176 6.08 4.27 -16.49
N THR A 177 6.13 5.57 -16.22
CA THR A 177 6.24 6.63 -17.24
C THR A 177 7.68 6.94 -17.62
N GLY A 178 8.65 6.63 -16.76
CA GLY A 178 10.05 7.04 -16.91
C GLY A 178 10.27 8.54 -16.71
N ARG A 179 9.32 9.25 -16.07
CA ARG A 179 9.37 10.71 -15.87
C ARG A 179 9.05 11.06 -14.42
N MET A 180 9.70 12.11 -13.92
CA MET A 180 9.32 12.69 -12.63
C MET A 180 7.90 13.27 -12.69
N MET A 181 7.19 13.11 -11.60
CA MET A 181 5.85 13.70 -11.46
C MET A 181 5.96 15.23 -11.47
N THR A 182 5.13 15.88 -12.28
CA THR A 182 5.05 17.34 -12.38
C THR A 182 3.91 17.94 -11.57
N HIS A 183 2.93 17.13 -11.19
CA HIS A 183 1.79 17.51 -10.37
C HIS A 183 1.31 16.29 -9.57
N ARG A 184 0.43 16.53 -8.60
CA ARG A 184 -0.12 15.48 -7.74
C ARG A 184 -0.91 14.46 -8.56
N LEU A 185 -0.73 13.18 -8.26
CA LEU A 185 -1.62 12.13 -8.77
C LEU A 185 -2.99 12.25 -8.08
N VAL A 186 -4.03 12.40 -8.87
CA VAL A 186 -5.42 12.50 -8.40
C VAL A 186 -6.29 11.59 -9.23
N PHE A 187 -7.00 10.69 -8.57
CA PHE A 187 -8.01 9.85 -9.20
C PHE A 187 -9.39 10.50 -9.15
N SER A 188 -10.20 10.26 -10.18
CA SER A 188 -11.64 10.53 -10.13
C SER A 188 -12.29 9.66 -9.04
N PRO A 189 -13.20 10.20 -8.22
CA PRO A 189 -13.78 9.44 -7.10
C PRO A 189 -14.61 8.23 -7.52
N SER A 190 -15.38 8.33 -8.61
CA SER A 190 -16.22 7.22 -9.08
C SER A 190 -15.45 6.27 -9.98
N PHE A 191 -15.41 4.99 -9.61
CA PHE A 191 -14.75 3.91 -10.34
C PHE A 191 -15.78 2.88 -10.80
N ASP A 192 -16.02 2.80 -12.10
CA ASP A 192 -16.91 1.82 -12.71
C ASP A 192 -16.26 0.43 -12.73
N LEU A 193 -16.82 -0.50 -11.99
CA LEU A 193 -16.36 -1.89 -11.88
C LEU A 193 -17.07 -2.84 -12.87
N ALA A 194 -18.10 -2.36 -13.59
CA ALA A 194 -18.87 -3.19 -14.50
C ALA A 194 -18.32 -3.24 -15.94
N ASN A 195 -17.35 -2.34 -16.26
CA ASN A 195 -16.77 -2.31 -17.59
C ASN A 195 -15.68 -3.39 -17.79
N ASP A 196 -15.42 -3.77 -19.04
CA ASP A 196 -14.44 -4.81 -19.38
C ASP A 196 -13.02 -4.50 -18.87
N ALA A 197 -12.65 -3.22 -18.82
CA ALA A 197 -11.34 -2.82 -18.31
C ALA A 197 -11.18 -3.16 -16.81
N ALA A 198 -12.26 -3.13 -16.03
CA ALA A 198 -12.25 -3.48 -14.61
C ALA A 198 -11.93 -4.96 -14.35
N THR A 199 -11.98 -5.84 -15.38
CA THR A 199 -11.56 -7.25 -15.26
C THR A 199 -10.13 -7.37 -14.73
N ARG A 200 -9.24 -6.46 -15.12
CA ARG A 200 -7.84 -6.44 -14.59
C ARG A 200 -7.80 -6.10 -13.11
N TRP A 201 -8.62 -5.15 -12.68
CA TRP A 201 -8.74 -4.80 -11.26
C TRP A 201 -9.28 -5.97 -10.45
N HIS A 202 -10.36 -6.60 -10.90
CA HIS A 202 -10.89 -7.80 -10.27
C HIS A 202 -9.84 -8.92 -10.21
N GLY A 203 -9.10 -9.14 -11.29
CA GLY A 203 -8.00 -10.12 -11.33
C GLY A 203 -6.90 -9.81 -10.33
N ALA A 204 -6.52 -8.53 -10.15
CA ALA A 204 -5.55 -8.11 -9.16
C ALA A 204 -6.04 -8.40 -7.73
N ILE A 205 -7.28 -8.05 -7.41
CA ILE A 205 -7.88 -8.31 -6.10
C ILE A 205 -8.02 -9.82 -5.85
N GLN A 206 -8.45 -10.59 -6.85
CA GLN A 206 -8.56 -12.05 -6.74
C GLN A 206 -7.19 -12.70 -6.49
N LEU A 207 -6.13 -12.19 -7.11
CA LEU A 207 -4.78 -12.69 -6.91
C LEU A 207 -4.28 -12.38 -5.49
N LEU A 208 -4.47 -11.14 -5.00
CA LEU A 208 -4.19 -10.76 -3.62
C LEU A 208 -4.92 -11.68 -2.63
N HIS A 209 -6.21 -11.90 -2.86
CA HIS A 209 -7.05 -12.77 -2.05
C HIS A 209 -6.54 -14.22 -2.04
N THR A 210 -6.18 -14.76 -3.20
CA THR A 210 -5.65 -16.12 -3.34
C THR A 210 -4.34 -16.29 -2.58
N GLU A 211 -3.43 -15.32 -2.69
CA GLU A 211 -2.13 -15.36 -2.01
C GLU A 211 -2.25 -15.26 -0.48
N VAL A 212 -3.27 -14.59 0.03
CA VAL A 212 -3.56 -14.56 1.47
C VAL A 212 -4.10 -15.90 1.95
N PHE A 213 -5.05 -16.48 1.22
CA PHE A 213 -5.80 -17.66 1.62
C PHE A 213 -5.01 -18.97 1.46
N HIS A 214 -4.18 -19.07 0.40
CA HIS A 214 -3.58 -20.35 0.02
C HIS A 214 -2.37 -20.70 0.89
N ALA A 215 -2.51 -21.74 1.71
CA ALA A 215 -1.41 -22.25 2.52
C ALA A 215 -0.21 -22.66 1.64
N GLY A 216 0.94 -22.04 1.86
CA GLY A 216 2.15 -22.27 1.07
C GLY A 216 2.27 -21.38 -0.17
N SER A 217 1.44 -20.35 -0.29
CA SER A 217 1.61 -19.29 -1.30
C SER A 217 3.01 -18.66 -1.24
N LEU A 218 3.43 -18.03 -2.31
CA LEU A 218 4.71 -17.32 -2.35
C LEU A 218 4.77 -16.19 -1.32
N VAL A 219 3.66 -15.47 -1.16
CA VAL A 219 3.53 -14.37 -0.18
C VAL A 219 3.70 -14.86 1.25
N GLN A 220 3.09 -15.99 1.62
CA GLN A 220 3.30 -16.60 2.95
C GLN A 220 4.75 -17.05 3.19
N LYS A 221 5.49 -17.35 2.13
CA LYS A 221 6.93 -17.65 2.18
C LYS A 221 7.80 -16.38 2.18
N GLY A 222 7.20 -15.18 2.15
CA GLY A 222 7.92 -13.91 2.09
C GLY A 222 8.45 -13.54 0.71
N ILE A 223 7.95 -14.19 -0.36
CA ILE A 223 8.42 -14.04 -1.76
C ILE A 223 7.27 -13.46 -2.60
N GLY A 224 7.59 -12.68 -3.63
CA GLY A 224 6.63 -12.27 -4.66
C GLY A 224 5.72 -11.09 -4.32
N PHE A 225 5.94 -10.40 -3.19
CA PHE A 225 5.17 -9.20 -2.82
C PHE A 225 5.23 -8.10 -3.90
N GLY A 226 6.43 -7.74 -4.34
CA GLY A 226 6.63 -6.64 -5.28
C GLY A 226 5.84 -6.80 -6.57
N PRO A 227 5.99 -7.89 -7.35
CA PRO A 227 5.23 -8.12 -8.57
C PRO A 227 3.70 -8.11 -8.37
N LEU A 228 3.23 -8.62 -7.24
CA LEU A 228 1.80 -8.66 -6.91
C LEU A 228 1.24 -7.27 -6.65
N GLU A 229 1.94 -6.48 -5.85
CA GLU A 229 1.58 -5.09 -5.56
C GLU A 229 1.70 -4.21 -6.80
N GLU A 230 2.73 -4.40 -7.62
CA GLU A 230 2.89 -3.70 -8.90
C GLU A 230 1.75 -4.01 -9.88
N PHE A 231 1.27 -5.25 -9.90
CA PHE A 231 0.11 -5.61 -10.72
C PHE A 231 -1.16 -4.90 -10.23
N CYS A 232 -1.36 -4.80 -8.92
CA CYS A 232 -2.46 -4.05 -8.33
C CYS A 232 -2.36 -2.54 -8.66
N MET A 233 -1.20 -1.92 -8.43
CA MET A 233 -0.94 -0.51 -8.71
C MET A 233 -1.08 -0.17 -10.19
N SER A 234 -0.53 -1.01 -11.08
CA SER A 234 -0.66 -0.81 -12.54
C SER A 234 -2.11 -0.92 -13.00
N SER A 235 -2.86 -1.87 -12.44
CA SER A 235 -4.27 -2.05 -12.77
C SER A 235 -5.08 -0.79 -12.42
N LEU A 236 -4.89 -0.23 -11.23
CA LEU A 236 -5.56 1.01 -10.82
C LEU A 236 -5.19 2.18 -11.73
N LEU A 237 -3.88 2.42 -11.96
CA LEU A 237 -3.39 3.53 -12.78
C LEU A 237 -3.90 3.48 -14.23
N MET A 238 -4.00 2.27 -14.81
CA MET A 238 -4.39 2.10 -16.21
C MET A 238 -5.89 2.11 -16.43
N ILE A 239 -6.69 1.75 -15.42
CA ILE A 239 -8.15 1.58 -15.57
C ILE A 239 -8.88 2.81 -15.05
N GLN A 240 -8.56 3.26 -13.83
CA GLN A 240 -9.25 4.37 -13.21
C GLN A 240 -8.77 5.71 -13.79
N ARG A 241 -9.71 6.61 -14.05
CA ARG A 241 -9.40 7.97 -14.50
C ARG A 241 -8.54 8.69 -13.48
N ASN A 242 -7.42 9.23 -13.94
CA ASN A 242 -6.49 9.97 -13.09
C ASN A 242 -5.78 11.08 -13.87
N SER A 243 -5.12 11.97 -13.15
CA SER A 243 -4.45 13.16 -13.69
C SER A 243 -3.26 12.85 -14.64
N TYR A 244 -2.76 11.61 -14.68
CA TYR A 244 -1.66 11.14 -15.54
C TYR A 244 -2.12 10.23 -16.67
N ARG A 245 -3.42 10.02 -16.86
CA ARG A 245 -3.94 9.05 -17.82
C ARG A 245 -3.46 9.29 -19.26
N GLU A 246 -3.47 10.55 -19.72
CA GLU A 246 -3.01 10.87 -21.08
C GLU A 246 -1.52 10.56 -21.27
N GLN A 247 -0.72 10.81 -20.24
CA GLN A 247 0.71 10.51 -20.26
C GLN A 247 0.95 9.01 -20.27
N LEU A 248 0.25 8.25 -19.45
CA LEU A 248 0.32 6.79 -19.41
C LEU A 248 -0.03 6.15 -20.77
N VAL A 249 -1.00 6.70 -21.49
CA VAL A 249 -1.38 6.20 -22.82
C VAL A 249 -0.34 6.57 -23.88
N ARG A 250 0.19 7.79 -23.85
CA ARG A 250 1.21 8.26 -24.80
C ARG A 250 2.54 7.52 -24.65
N ASP A 251 2.94 7.25 -23.41
CA ASP A 251 4.28 6.73 -23.10
C ASP A 251 4.43 5.21 -23.28
N SER A 252 3.37 4.51 -23.62
CA SER A 252 3.39 3.06 -23.85
C SER A 252 4.15 2.63 -25.14
N GLY A 253 4.61 3.55 -25.99
CA GLY A 253 5.14 3.28 -27.33
C GLY A 253 6.57 3.69 -27.67
N GLU A 254 7.28 4.53 -26.88
CA GLU A 254 8.61 5.03 -27.28
C GLU A 254 9.78 4.16 -26.74
N PRO A 255 10.69 3.69 -27.62
CA PRO A 255 11.81 2.80 -27.22
C PRO A 255 12.75 3.38 -26.15
N GLY A 256 13.00 4.69 -26.15
CA GLY A 256 13.86 5.36 -25.16
C GLY A 256 13.27 5.31 -23.76
N ARG A 257 11.98 5.55 -23.61
CA ARG A 257 11.27 5.49 -22.33
C ARG A 257 11.16 4.07 -21.79
N ARG A 258 11.05 3.09 -22.68
CA ARG A 258 11.11 1.68 -22.30
C ARG A 258 12.45 1.34 -21.66
N ALA A 259 13.56 1.86 -22.23
CA ALA A 259 14.91 1.63 -21.70
C ALA A 259 15.10 2.27 -20.31
N VAL A 260 14.63 3.51 -20.10
CA VAL A 260 14.65 4.17 -18.78
C VAL A 260 13.86 3.37 -17.77
N ARG A 261 12.65 2.96 -18.09
CA ARG A 261 11.78 2.15 -17.21
C ARG A 261 12.43 0.84 -16.81
N GLN A 262 12.95 0.08 -17.78
CA GLN A 262 13.66 -1.17 -17.51
C GLN A 262 14.90 -0.96 -16.65
N SER A 263 15.60 0.16 -16.82
CA SER A 263 16.74 0.53 -15.98
C SER A 263 16.30 0.85 -14.53
N LEU A 264 15.20 1.57 -14.36
CA LEU A 264 14.62 1.85 -13.03
C LEU A 264 14.20 0.56 -12.34
N ASP A 265 13.54 -0.37 -13.05
CA ASP A 265 13.17 -1.67 -12.54
C ASP A 265 14.37 -2.52 -12.11
N TYR A 266 15.45 -2.48 -12.91
CA TYR A 266 16.68 -3.17 -12.57
C TYR A 266 17.34 -2.59 -11.31
N ILE A 267 17.44 -1.27 -11.22
CA ILE A 267 17.98 -0.56 -10.04
C ILE A 267 17.20 -0.95 -8.78
N GLU A 268 15.86 -0.86 -8.83
CA GLU A 268 15.02 -1.16 -7.67
C GLU A 268 15.16 -2.60 -7.16
N ARG A 269 15.31 -3.56 -8.07
CA ARG A 269 15.47 -4.98 -7.69
C ARG A 269 16.85 -5.31 -7.14
N ASN A 270 17.85 -4.45 -7.39
CA ASN A 270 19.24 -4.72 -7.06
C ASN A 270 19.85 -3.64 -6.15
N LEU A 271 19.04 -2.97 -5.31
CA LEU A 271 19.51 -1.86 -4.48
C LEU A 271 20.65 -2.25 -3.52
N SER A 272 20.63 -3.45 -2.98
CA SER A 272 21.68 -4.00 -2.08
C SER A 272 22.89 -4.56 -2.83
N GLU A 273 22.78 -4.77 -4.14
CA GLU A 273 23.80 -5.42 -4.95
C GLU A 273 24.74 -4.41 -5.59
N PRO A 274 25.93 -4.84 -6.05
CA PRO A 274 26.85 -4.00 -6.80
C PRO A 274 26.29 -3.64 -8.19
N VAL A 275 25.54 -2.56 -8.29
CA VAL A 275 25.00 -2.07 -9.57
C VAL A 275 25.99 -1.11 -10.23
N THR A 276 26.27 -1.36 -11.50
CA THR A 276 27.12 -0.50 -12.37
C THR A 276 26.35 -0.03 -13.60
N MET A 277 26.86 1.00 -14.27
CA MET A 277 26.30 1.42 -15.57
C MET A 277 26.36 0.31 -16.63
N GLY A 278 27.39 -0.54 -16.56
CA GLY A 278 27.54 -1.69 -17.45
C GLY A 278 26.45 -2.73 -17.22
N SER A 279 26.20 -3.11 -15.95
CA SER A 279 25.17 -4.09 -15.61
C SER A 279 23.76 -3.62 -15.96
N ILE A 280 23.47 -2.31 -15.80
CA ILE A 280 22.19 -1.73 -16.25
C ILE A 280 22.07 -1.83 -17.78
N ALA A 281 23.12 -1.43 -18.51
CA ALA A 281 23.12 -1.42 -19.96
C ALA A 281 22.97 -2.83 -20.57
N GLU A 282 23.64 -3.80 -19.97
CA GLU A 282 23.55 -5.22 -20.36
C GLU A 282 22.13 -5.75 -20.13
N HIS A 283 21.55 -5.48 -18.96
CA HIS A 283 20.18 -5.93 -18.64
C HIS A 283 19.12 -5.35 -19.58
N VAL A 284 19.26 -4.06 -19.94
CA VAL A 284 18.28 -3.36 -20.79
C VAL A 284 18.52 -3.60 -22.27
N GLY A 285 19.72 -4.02 -22.66
CA GLY A 285 20.09 -4.28 -24.06
C GLY A 285 20.34 -3.00 -24.88
N VAL A 286 20.73 -1.91 -24.24
CA VAL A 286 21.07 -0.63 -24.90
C VAL A 286 22.41 -0.08 -24.39
N SER A 287 22.99 0.90 -25.13
CA SER A 287 24.26 1.46 -24.74
C SER A 287 24.18 2.30 -23.45
N VAL A 288 25.28 2.36 -22.69
CA VAL A 288 25.39 3.21 -21.48
C VAL A 288 25.04 4.66 -21.81
N ARG A 289 25.48 5.17 -22.97
CA ARG A 289 25.17 6.53 -23.43
C ARG A 289 23.67 6.76 -23.60
N SER A 290 22.96 5.79 -24.17
CA SER A 290 21.49 5.86 -24.37
C SER A 290 20.75 5.91 -23.05
N ILE A 291 21.18 5.11 -22.05
CA ILE A 291 20.58 5.12 -20.72
C ILE A 291 20.84 6.45 -20.01
N GLN A 292 22.08 6.94 -20.04
CA GLN A 292 22.45 8.23 -19.43
C GLN A 292 21.66 9.39 -20.05
N GLN A 293 21.52 9.40 -21.36
CA GLN A 293 20.74 10.41 -22.06
C GLN A 293 19.26 10.31 -21.70
N GLY A 294 18.68 9.10 -21.73
CA GLY A 294 17.28 8.89 -21.37
C GLY A 294 16.97 9.33 -19.93
N PHE A 295 17.82 8.98 -18.96
CA PHE A 295 17.66 9.43 -17.57
C PHE A 295 17.76 10.95 -17.44
N LYS A 296 18.68 11.58 -18.17
CA LYS A 296 18.83 13.04 -18.17
C LYS A 296 17.60 13.72 -18.76
N ASP A 297 17.08 13.20 -19.88
CA ASP A 297 15.93 13.78 -20.59
C ASP A 297 14.62 13.56 -19.84
N GLU A 298 14.44 12.39 -19.22
CA GLU A 298 13.20 11.99 -18.58
C GLU A 298 13.15 12.36 -17.08
N LEU A 299 14.28 12.24 -16.37
CA LEU A 299 14.33 12.37 -14.91
C LEU A 299 15.20 13.55 -14.43
N GLY A 300 15.97 14.17 -15.32
CA GLY A 300 16.90 15.24 -14.97
C GLY A 300 18.11 14.81 -14.13
N VAL A 301 18.29 13.51 -13.86
CA VAL A 301 19.34 12.94 -13.03
C VAL A 301 20.11 11.85 -13.79
N THR A 302 21.25 11.42 -13.26
CA THR A 302 21.94 10.24 -13.80
C THR A 302 21.44 8.95 -13.16
N PRO A 303 21.55 7.78 -13.84
CA PRO A 303 21.15 6.49 -13.26
C PRO A 303 21.85 6.21 -11.92
N MET A 304 23.13 6.52 -11.80
CA MET A 304 23.89 6.30 -10.55
C MET A 304 23.52 7.29 -9.44
N ALA A 305 23.08 8.52 -9.79
CA ALA A 305 22.54 9.45 -8.82
C ALA A 305 21.17 8.96 -8.30
N HIS A 306 20.32 8.43 -9.19
CA HIS A 306 19.06 7.81 -8.82
C HIS A 306 19.27 6.60 -7.90
N LEU A 307 20.16 5.66 -8.26
CA LEU A 307 20.53 4.51 -7.40
C LEU A 307 20.96 4.95 -6.01
N ARG A 308 21.82 5.99 -5.93
CA ARG A 308 22.31 6.51 -4.65
C ARG A 308 21.18 7.08 -3.79
N GLU A 309 20.26 7.82 -4.40
CA GLU A 309 19.10 8.39 -3.70
C GLU A 309 18.20 7.27 -3.16
N ARG A 310 17.90 6.26 -3.97
CA ARG A 310 17.10 5.11 -3.54
C ARG A 310 17.75 4.35 -2.39
N ARG A 311 19.07 4.17 -2.43
CA ARG A 311 19.83 3.54 -1.33
C ARG A 311 19.78 4.36 -0.05
N LEU A 312 19.90 5.69 -0.15
CA LEU A 312 19.77 6.59 0.99
C LEU A 312 18.38 6.47 1.63
N GLU A 313 17.31 6.39 0.84
CA GLU A 313 15.96 6.20 1.34
C GLU A 313 15.82 4.87 2.09
N ARG A 314 16.40 3.77 1.58
CA ARG A 314 16.39 2.47 2.28
C ARG A 314 17.16 2.52 3.60
N VAL A 315 18.31 3.20 3.63
CA VAL A 315 19.03 3.42 4.89
C VAL A 315 18.17 4.18 5.89
N HIS A 316 17.51 5.23 5.45
CA HIS A 316 16.65 6.03 6.32
C HIS A 316 15.46 5.23 6.87
N GLU A 317 14.79 4.45 6.02
CA GLU A 317 13.72 3.55 6.41
C GLU A 317 14.21 2.56 7.48
N GLU A 318 15.34 1.90 7.25
CA GLU A 318 15.89 0.89 8.17
C GLU A 318 16.37 1.48 9.49
N LEU A 319 16.99 2.69 9.48
CA LEU A 319 17.38 3.39 10.71
C LEU A 319 16.19 3.90 11.52
N THR A 320 15.11 4.29 10.84
CA THR A 320 13.87 4.76 11.48
C THR A 320 13.09 3.60 12.12
N ASP A 321 13.13 2.43 11.50
CA ASP A 321 12.41 1.24 11.95
C ASP A 321 13.18 0.44 13.03
N ALA A 322 14.48 0.77 13.26
CA ALA A 322 15.30 0.10 14.24
C ALA A 322 14.83 0.42 15.68
N ALA A 323 14.59 -0.61 16.48
CA ALA A 323 14.22 -0.44 17.89
C ALA A 323 15.46 -0.32 18.78
N ALA A 324 15.31 0.44 19.88
CA ALA A 324 16.36 0.53 20.88
C ALA A 324 16.66 -0.87 21.45
N GLY A 325 17.90 -1.34 21.26
CA GLY A 325 18.34 -2.68 21.71
C GLY A 325 18.50 -3.71 20.62
N ASP A 326 18.15 -3.43 19.37
CA ASP A 326 18.31 -4.36 18.23
C ASP A 326 19.79 -4.54 17.79
N GLY A 327 20.72 -3.77 18.40
CA GLY A 327 22.15 -3.82 18.07
C GLY A 327 22.51 -3.31 16.67
N VAL A 328 21.57 -2.68 15.97
CA VAL A 328 21.75 -2.11 14.64
C VAL A 328 22.70 -0.92 14.72
N THR A 329 23.71 -0.88 13.84
CA THR A 329 24.62 0.25 13.73
C THR A 329 24.46 0.99 12.40
N VAL A 330 24.69 2.29 12.41
CA VAL A 330 24.69 3.13 11.19
C VAL A 330 25.67 2.58 10.14
N THR A 331 26.82 2.06 10.57
CA THR A 331 27.84 1.50 9.68
C THR A 331 27.33 0.28 8.94
N GLU A 332 26.78 -0.69 9.66
CA GLU A 332 26.25 -1.93 9.06
C GLU A 332 25.10 -1.65 8.07
N VAL A 333 24.20 -0.73 8.44
CA VAL A 333 23.10 -0.37 7.55
C VAL A 333 23.62 0.34 6.30
N ALA A 334 24.54 1.30 6.45
CA ALA A 334 25.13 1.99 5.32
C ALA A 334 25.87 1.05 4.37
N GLU A 335 26.69 0.13 4.91
CA GLU A 335 27.44 -0.87 4.11
C GLU A 335 26.50 -1.84 3.40
N ARG A 336 25.44 -2.31 4.04
CA ARG A 336 24.40 -3.17 3.45
C ARG A 336 23.76 -2.56 2.21
N TRP A 337 23.57 -1.25 2.24
CA TRP A 337 23.04 -0.50 1.11
C TRP A 337 24.13 0.09 0.19
N GLY A 338 25.38 -0.41 0.29
CA GLY A 338 26.45 -0.11 -0.65
C GLY A 338 27.13 1.24 -0.45
N PHE A 339 27.10 1.82 0.74
CA PHE A 339 27.86 3.02 1.11
C PHE A 339 29.19 2.66 1.78
N ASN A 340 30.25 2.49 0.99
CA ASN A 340 31.57 2.10 1.49
C ASN A 340 32.37 3.28 2.09
N HIS A 341 31.91 4.52 1.91
CA HIS A 341 32.56 5.75 2.41
C HIS A 341 31.63 6.50 3.36
N LEU A 342 31.66 6.15 4.65
CA LEU A 342 30.79 6.66 5.68
C LEU A 342 30.78 8.18 5.84
N GLY A 343 31.95 8.84 5.62
CA GLY A 343 32.04 10.30 5.66
C GLY A 343 31.19 10.97 4.55
N SER A 344 31.33 10.50 3.32
CA SER A 344 30.53 11.00 2.19
C SER A 344 29.04 10.67 2.35
N PHE A 345 28.73 9.47 2.83
CA PHE A 345 27.37 9.04 3.15
C PHE A 345 26.71 9.97 4.17
N SER A 346 27.38 10.27 5.31
CA SER A 346 26.83 11.13 6.36
C SER A 346 26.53 12.55 5.87
N VAL A 347 27.34 13.09 4.97
CA VAL A 347 27.10 14.40 4.34
C VAL A 347 25.85 14.35 3.43
N LEU A 348 25.74 13.32 2.61
CA LEU A 348 24.58 13.14 1.71
C LEU A 348 23.30 12.93 2.51
N TYR A 349 23.34 12.12 3.56
CA TYR A 349 22.22 11.85 4.44
C TYR A 349 21.72 13.12 5.12
N ARG A 350 22.63 13.90 5.74
CA ARG A 350 22.28 15.18 6.39
C ARG A 350 21.72 16.19 5.41
N LYS A 351 22.25 16.25 4.18
CA LYS A 351 21.72 17.12 3.14
C LYS A 351 20.28 16.75 2.77
N ARG A 352 19.93 15.48 2.82
CA ARG A 352 18.60 14.98 2.41
C ARG A 352 17.56 15.13 3.49
N TRP A 353 17.89 14.82 4.76
CA TRP A 353 16.92 14.78 5.90
C TRP A 353 17.15 15.85 6.96
N GLY A 354 18.21 16.65 6.86
CA GLY A 354 18.49 17.73 7.85
C GLY A 354 19.12 17.25 9.15
N GLU A 355 19.22 15.92 9.37
CA GLU A 355 19.78 15.28 10.56
C GLU A 355 20.84 14.23 10.19
N SER A 356 21.65 13.82 11.16
CA SER A 356 22.65 12.77 10.93
C SER A 356 22.02 11.38 11.02
N PRO A 357 22.62 10.33 10.36
CA PRO A 357 22.14 8.95 10.48
C PRO A 357 22.02 8.48 11.93
N SER A 358 22.98 8.88 12.79
CA SER A 358 22.96 8.52 14.22
C SER A 358 21.81 9.20 14.97
N GLN A 359 21.41 10.42 14.58
CA GLN A 359 20.25 11.09 15.17
C GLN A 359 18.95 10.39 14.78
N THR A 360 18.83 9.89 13.54
CA THR A 360 17.67 9.10 13.12
C THR A 360 17.59 7.78 13.89
N LEU A 361 18.72 7.05 14.04
CA LEU A 361 18.77 5.78 14.75
C LEU A 361 18.40 5.88 16.24
N HIS A 362 18.66 7.01 16.87
CA HIS A 362 18.42 7.21 18.33
C HIS A 362 17.14 8.01 18.62
N ARG A 363 16.27 8.20 17.66
CA ARG A 363 15.01 8.90 17.78
C ARG A 363 13.87 7.99 18.22
#